data_92c0c00f4f279ca767ee71447a982565
#
_entry.id   92c0c00f4f279ca767ee71447a982565
#
_cell.length_a   1.000
_cell.length_b   1.000
_cell.length_c   1.000
_cell.angle_alpha   90.00
_cell.angle_beta   90.00
_cell.angle_gamma   90.00
#
_symmetry.space_group_name_H-M   'P 1'
#
loop_
_entity.id
_entity.type
_entity.pdbx_description
1 polymer ?
#
loop_
_entity_poly.entity_id
_entity_poly.type
_entity_poly.pdbx_seq_one_letter_code
_entity_poly.pdbx_strand_id
1 'polypeptide(L)'
;MSFVKGLKCRECGREYPVKLLAGCEQCFGPLEADYYYEDIAKVLNRDILASRPNSIWKYRELLPLESEPKIGLATGGTPLVRSDRLGRKLGIENLYLKNDSVNAPTLSFKDRVTAVAINKALEFKLTAVGCASTGNLANSVAANAAAAGLPSYILIPDNLERSKVIATQIYGTHLIAVKGNYDTVNRLCSQIVDRYPWGFVNVNLRPFYAEGSKTIGYEVAEQLGWHAPDALVAPMAGGAMISKIYKGFRELQRLGWISESERTRFYGAQAAGCNPIIDAVKRGTRDIRPVKPNTIAKSLAIGNPADGYYAAGLIPQSGGWAEDCTDAEIVAGIQLLAETEGIFTETAGGVTVAVAKKLVQQGRIQKTDLTVLAITGNGLKTLEAVDLAPPQVIEPKLAAFEAVFRGAYHVA
;
A
#
# COMPACT_ATOMS: atom_id res chain seq x y z
N MET A 1 17.84 15.65 -16.19
CA MET A 1 18.92 14.77 -15.67
C MET A 1 18.27 13.74 -14.75
N SER A 2 18.69 12.47 -14.84
CA SER A 2 18.28 11.44 -13.90
C SER A 2 19.13 11.51 -12.64
N PHE A 3 18.51 11.32 -11.50
CA PHE A 3 19.21 11.22 -10.20
C PHE A 3 19.32 9.78 -9.71
N VAL A 4 18.91 8.81 -10.53
CA VAL A 4 19.05 7.38 -10.21
C VAL A 4 20.50 6.97 -10.43
N LYS A 5 21.17 6.55 -9.36
CA LYS A 5 22.54 6.03 -9.39
C LYS A 5 22.59 4.62 -10.01
N GLY A 6 21.59 3.80 -9.70
CA GLY A 6 21.52 2.42 -10.15
C GLY A 6 20.64 1.58 -9.24
N LEU A 7 20.87 0.27 -9.22
CA LEU A 7 20.27 -0.67 -8.29
C LEU A 7 21.32 -1.17 -7.30
N LYS A 8 20.92 -1.36 -6.04
CA LYS A 8 21.78 -1.88 -5.00
C LYS A 8 21.13 -3.08 -4.31
N CYS A 9 21.90 -4.13 -4.10
CA CYS A 9 21.42 -5.28 -3.34
C CYS A 9 21.29 -4.94 -1.85
N ARG A 10 20.15 -5.24 -1.26
CA ARG A 10 19.88 -4.99 0.17
C ARG A 10 20.67 -5.91 1.10
N GLU A 11 21.13 -7.07 0.62
CA GLU A 11 21.88 -8.04 1.40
C GLU A 11 23.40 -7.83 1.30
N CYS A 12 23.96 -7.98 0.09
CA CYS A 12 25.42 -7.95 -0.10
C CYS A 12 25.97 -6.58 -0.51
N GLY A 13 25.11 -5.59 -0.72
CA GLY A 13 25.52 -4.24 -1.10
C GLY A 13 25.99 -4.07 -2.54
N ARG A 14 25.98 -5.14 -3.37
CA ARG A 14 26.43 -5.08 -4.77
C ARG A 14 25.60 -4.07 -5.57
N GLU A 15 26.29 -3.25 -6.33
CA GLU A 15 25.69 -2.22 -7.18
C GLU A 15 25.57 -2.71 -8.63
N TYR A 16 24.50 -2.26 -9.31
CA TYR A 16 24.19 -2.57 -10.70
C TYR A 16 23.76 -1.30 -11.42
N PRO A 17 24.01 -1.20 -12.74
CA PRO A 17 23.39 -0.13 -13.52
C PRO A 17 21.86 -0.25 -13.52
N VAL A 18 21.18 0.79 -13.99
CA VAL A 18 19.72 0.76 -14.20
C VAL A 18 19.40 -0.25 -15.30
N LYS A 19 18.98 -1.45 -14.93
CA LYS A 19 18.59 -2.53 -15.85
C LYS A 19 17.47 -3.38 -15.26
N LEU A 20 16.80 -4.17 -16.09
CA LEU A 20 15.78 -5.11 -15.63
C LEU A 20 16.45 -6.30 -14.92
N LEU A 21 16.19 -6.42 -13.64
CA LEU A 21 16.68 -7.51 -12.80
C LEU A 21 15.61 -7.89 -11.77
N ALA A 22 15.33 -9.17 -11.66
CA ALA A 22 14.44 -9.69 -10.62
C ALA A 22 15.08 -9.69 -9.22
N GLY A 23 16.41 -9.85 -9.14
CA GLY A 23 17.19 -9.91 -7.90
C GLY A 23 18.68 -9.79 -8.14
N CYS A 24 19.46 -9.87 -7.10
CA CYS A 24 20.93 -9.84 -7.16
C CYS A 24 21.45 -11.10 -7.85
N GLU A 25 22.33 -10.93 -8.82
CA GLU A 25 22.94 -12.04 -9.57
C GLU A 25 23.95 -12.85 -8.73
N GLN A 26 24.37 -12.33 -7.58
CA GLN A 26 25.35 -12.99 -6.71
C GLN A 26 24.74 -13.70 -5.51
N CYS A 27 23.83 -13.06 -4.78
CA CYS A 27 23.27 -13.60 -3.52
C CYS A 27 21.76 -13.80 -3.60
N PHE A 28 21.15 -13.55 -4.75
CA PHE A 28 19.70 -13.62 -4.99
C PHE A 28 18.86 -12.69 -4.10
N GLY A 29 19.50 -11.81 -3.33
CA GLY A 29 18.83 -10.83 -2.49
C GLY A 29 18.05 -9.77 -3.32
N PRO A 30 17.05 -9.11 -2.73
CA PRO A 30 16.26 -8.10 -3.43
C PRO A 30 17.09 -6.86 -3.74
N LEU A 31 16.79 -6.27 -4.90
CA LEU A 31 17.40 -5.03 -5.36
C LEU A 31 16.54 -3.83 -4.99
N GLU A 32 17.17 -2.69 -4.79
CA GLU A 32 16.55 -1.42 -4.50
C GLU A 32 17.19 -0.30 -5.33
N ALA A 33 16.39 0.68 -5.76
CA ALA A 33 16.92 1.85 -6.44
C ALA A 33 17.74 2.72 -5.46
N ASP A 34 18.91 3.16 -5.91
CA ASP A 34 19.81 4.10 -5.21
C ASP A 34 19.89 5.42 -6.00
N TYR A 35 20.17 6.53 -5.29
CA TYR A 35 20.08 7.87 -5.84
C TYR A 35 21.29 8.72 -5.48
N TYR A 36 21.60 9.72 -6.31
CA TYR A 36 22.58 10.78 -6.04
C TYR A 36 21.94 11.85 -5.14
N TYR A 37 21.78 11.57 -3.83
CA TYR A 37 21.08 12.46 -2.89
C TYR A 37 21.73 13.83 -2.75
N GLU A 38 23.06 13.92 -2.83
CA GLU A 38 23.80 15.17 -2.78
C GLU A 38 23.49 16.08 -3.99
N ASP A 39 23.22 15.49 -5.15
CA ASP A 39 22.81 16.23 -6.34
C ASP A 39 21.33 16.59 -6.29
N ILE A 40 20.48 15.72 -5.76
CA ILE A 40 19.08 16.03 -5.50
C ILE A 40 18.96 17.24 -4.56
N ALA A 41 19.75 17.29 -3.49
CA ALA A 41 19.75 18.40 -2.52
C ALA A 41 20.10 19.75 -3.14
N LYS A 42 20.86 19.79 -4.24
CA LYS A 42 21.22 21.04 -4.95
C LYS A 42 20.07 21.60 -5.80
N VAL A 43 19.15 20.75 -6.24
CA VAL A 43 18.12 21.12 -7.25
C VAL A 43 16.70 21.03 -6.72
N LEU A 44 16.48 20.40 -5.58
CA LEU A 44 15.17 20.16 -5.01
C LEU A 44 15.10 20.69 -3.57
N ASN A 45 14.08 21.50 -3.31
CA ASN A 45 13.78 22.03 -1.99
C ASN A 45 12.25 22.07 -1.78
N ARG A 46 11.81 22.48 -0.58
CA ARG A 46 10.41 22.53 -0.20
C ARG A 46 9.58 23.51 -1.05
N ASP A 47 10.16 24.64 -1.44
CA ASP A 47 9.47 25.69 -2.24
C ASP A 47 9.22 25.17 -3.67
N ILE A 48 10.19 24.51 -4.27
CA ILE A 48 10.04 23.84 -5.56
C ILE A 48 8.94 22.78 -5.50
N LEU A 49 8.90 21.98 -4.45
CA LEU A 49 7.83 21.00 -4.27
C LEU A 49 6.46 21.65 -4.15
N ALA A 50 6.34 22.73 -3.37
CA ALA A 50 5.09 23.45 -3.18
C ALA A 50 4.54 24.05 -4.50
N SER A 51 5.40 24.38 -5.46
CA SER A 51 5.01 24.94 -6.77
C SER A 51 4.51 23.87 -7.77
N ARG A 52 4.69 22.58 -7.48
CA ARG A 52 4.36 21.48 -8.41
C ARG A 52 2.94 20.95 -8.21
N PRO A 53 2.31 20.38 -9.26
CA PRO A 53 1.03 19.70 -9.15
C PRO A 53 1.06 18.62 -8.06
N ASN A 54 -0.02 18.51 -7.31
CA ASN A 54 -0.12 17.57 -6.18
C ASN A 54 -0.32 16.13 -6.66
N SER A 55 0.78 15.44 -6.89
CA SER A 55 0.83 14.02 -7.29
C SER A 55 2.16 13.41 -6.83
N ILE A 56 2.36 12.10 -7.00
CA ILE A 56 3.65 11.46 -6.70
C ILE A 56 4.79 12.08 -7.50
N TRP A 57 4.51 12.66 -8.65
CA TRP A 57 5.50 13.21 -9.59
C TRP A 57 6.10 14.53 -9.13
N LYS A 58 5.51 15.18 -8.11
CA LYS A 58 6.16 16.33 -7.47
C LYS A 58 7.53 15.96 -6.86
N TYR A 59 7.72 14.68 -6.48
CA TYR A 59 8.96 14.11 -5.93
C TYR A 59 9.79 13.34 -6.95
N ARG A 60 9.65 13.64 -8.25
CA ARG A 60 10.23 12.84 -9.35
C ARG A 60 11.73 12.58 -9.24
N GLU A 61 12.51 13.51 -8.68
CA GLU A 61 13.96 13.36 -8.48
C GLU A 61 14.30 12.24 -7.49
N LEU A 62 13.35 11.91 -6.60
CA LEU A 62 13.42 10.80 -5.65
C LEU A 62 12.73 9.52 -6.16
N LEU A 63 12.30 9.48 -7.43
CA LEU A 63 11.67 8.32 -8.06
C LEU A 63 12.58 7.74 -9.16
N PRO A 64 12.48 6.42 -9.47
CA PRO A 64 13.47 5.75 -10.30
C PRO A 64 13.24 5.95 -11.80
N LEU A 65 12.92 7.18 -12.23
CA LEU A 65 12.69 7.53 -13.62
C LEU A 65 13.81 8.43 -14.15
N GLU A 66 14.13 8.26 -15.43
CA GLU A 66 15.12 9.06 -16.17
C GLU A 66 14.47 10.07 -17.10
N SER A 67 13.18 9.87 -17.40
CA SER A 67 12.34 10.74 -18.23
C SER A 67 11.12 11.30 -17.47
N GLU A 68 10.46 12.29 -18.07
CA GLU A 68 9.20 12.80 -17.55
C GLU A 68 8.12 11.70 -17.59
N PRO A 69 7.28 11.60 -16.53
CA PRO A 69 6.22 10.61 -16.47
C PRO A 69 5.16 10.87 -17.54
N LYS A 70 4.71 9.81 -18.21
CA LYS A 70 3.72 9.89 -19.30
C LYS A 70 2.32 9.50 -18.85
N ILE A 71 2.22 8.71 -17.78
CA ILE A 71 0.92 8.22 -17.26
C ILE A 71 0.86 8.36 -15.74
N GLY A 72 -0.32 8.18 -15.18
CA GLY A 72 -0.53 8.28 -13.73
C GLY A 72 -0.32 9.69 -13.19
N LEU A 73 -0.58 10.75 -14.01
CA LEU A 73 -0.28 12.14 -13.66
C LEU A 73 -1.08 12.65 -12.47
N ALA A 74 -2.27 12.07 -12.21
CA ALA A 74 -3.12 12.38 -11.05
C ALA A 74 -2.92 11.41 -9.88
N THR A 75 -1.96 10.50 -9.96
CA THR A 75 -1.72 9.50 -8.90
C THR A 75 -1.00 10.14 -7.72
N GLY A 76 -1.43 9.80 -6.50
CA GLY A 76 -0.91 10.38 -5.26
C GLY A 76 -1.54 11.73 -4.91
N GLY A 77 -0.88 12.51 -4.07
CA GLY A 77 -1.45 13.75 -3.54
C GLY A 77 -2.72 13.51 -2.72
N THR A 78 -2.88 12.32 -2.17
CA THR A 78 -4.08 11.90 -1.45
C THR A 78 -4.21 12.64 -0.11
N PRO A 79 -5.44 12.82 0.41
CA PRO A 79 -5.64 13.57 1.64
C PRO A 79 -4.96 12.92 2.86
N LEU A 80 -4.41 13.76 3.74
CA LEU A 80 -4.14 13.42 5.13
C LEU A 80 -5.24 14.07 5.97
N VAL A 81 -6.20 13.26 6.42
CA VAL A 81 -7.42 13.72 7.09
C VAL A 81 -7.23 13.67 8.59
N ARG A 82 -7.41 14.80 9.30
CA ARG A 82 -7.52 14.79 10.76
C ARG A 82 -8.82 14.12 11.17
N SER A 83 -8.77 13.19 12.11
CA SER A 83 -9.88 12.28 12.44
C SER A 83 -10.23 12.34 13.90
N ASP A 84 -10.91 13.42 14.31
CA ASP A 84 -11.23 13.68 15.72
C ASP A 84 -12.32 12.73 16.29
N ARG A 85 -13.28 12.29 15.45
CA ARG A 85 -14.34 11.38 15.92
C ARG A 85 -13.81 9.96 16.12
N LEU A 86 -13.05 9.44 15.16
CA LEU A 86 -12.37 8.15 15.29
C LEU A 86 -11.32 8.22 16.40
N GLY A 87 -10.57 9.32 16.48
CA GLY A 87 -9.58 9.54 17.54
C GLY A 87 -10.19 9.42 18.95
N ARG A 88 -11.33 10.05 19.20
CA ARG A 88 -12.07 9.90 20.48
C ARG A 88 -12.48 8.45 20.74
N LYS A 89 -12.94 7.71 19.73
CA LYS A 89 -13.33 6.29 19.86
C LYS A 89 -12.14 5.37 20.12
N LEU A 90 -10.96 5.70 19.58
CA LEU A 90 -9.73 4.92 19.78
C LEU A 90 -8.91 5.37 21.01
N GLY A 91 -9.15 6.58 21.53
CA GLY A 91 -8.36 7.17 22.62
C GLY A 91 -7.07 7.84 22.14
N ILE A 92 -7.05 8.41 20.91
CA ILE A 92 -5.92 9.12 20.31
C ILE A 92 -6.33 10.58 20.05
N GLU A 93 -5.60 11.55 20.61
CA GLU A 93 -5.93 12.98 20.47
C GLU A 93 -5.50 13.57 19.11
N ASN A 94 -4.40 13.08 18.56
CA ASN A 94 -3.80 13.59 17.32
C ASN A 94 -3.81 12.50 16.24
N LEU A 95 -5.01 12.05 15.83
CA LEU A 95 -5.16 11.02 14.81
C LEU A 95 -5.33 11.60 13.42
N TYR A 96 -4.59 11.06 12.46
CA TYR A 96 -4.69 11.36 11.04
C TYR A 96 -4.83 10.09 10.20
N LEU A 97 -5.55 10.20 9.09
CA LEU A 97 -5.74 9.13 8.12
C LEU A 97 -5.05 9.52 6.81
N LYS A 98 -4.03 8.77 6.39
CA LYS A 98 -3.51 8.88 5.02
C LYS A 98 -4.43 8.09 4.10
N ASN A 99 -5.28 8.81 3.38
CA ASN A 99 -6.42 8.21 2.69
C ASN A 99 -6.13 7.91 1.21
N ASP A 100 -5.55 6.75 0.92
CA ASP A 100 -5.35 6.24 -0.44
C ASP A 100 -6.59 5.49 -0.99
N SER A 101 -7.71 5.45 -0.26
CA SER A 101 -8.97 4.89 -0.79
C SER A 101 -9.59 5.75 -1.91
N VAL A 102 -9.08 6.96 -2.10
CA VAL A 102 -9.46 7.88 -3.17
C VAL A 102 -8.36 8.09 -4.23
N ASN A 103 -7.29 7.31 -4.17
CA ASN A 103 -6.17 7.44 -5.09
C ASN A 103 -6.55 7.06 -6.53
N ALA A 104 -6.09 7.83 -7.49
CA ALA A 104 -6.39 7.61 -8.91
C ALA A 104 -5.35 6.68 -9.57
N PRO A 105 -5.75 5.86 -10.57
CA PRO A 105 -7.10 5.75 -11.15
C PRO A 105 -7.99 4.67 -10.52
N THR A 106 -7.45 3.76 -9.69
CA THR A 106 -8.18 2.54 -9.28
C THR A 106 -8.51 2.47 -7.79
N LEU A 107 -8.50 3.61 -7.10
CA LEU A 107 -8.94 3.75 -5.71
C LEU A 107 -8.14 2.89 -4.72
N SER A 108 -6.80 2.83 -4.90
CA SER A 108 -5.90 2.22 -3.92
C SER A 108 -4.47 2.72 -4.02
N PHE A 109 -3.67 2.49 -2.98
CA PHE A 109 -2.25 2.84 -2.97
C PHE A 109 -1.44 2.14 -4.09
N LYS A 110 -1.98 1.04 -4.66
CA LYS A 110 -1.33 0.32 -5.76
C LYS A 110 -1.08 1.19 -6.98
N ASP A 111 -1.87 2.22 -7.16
CA ASP A 111 -1.68 3.15 -8.27
C ASP A 111 -0.34 3.89 -8.20
N ARG A 112 0.16 4.20 -7.00
CA ARG A 112 1.48 4.81 -6.80
C ARG A 112 2.61 3.96 -7.35
N VAL A 113 2.63 2.71 -6.96
CA VAL A 113 3.69 1.77 -7.35
C VAL A 113 3.57 1.35 -8.80
N THR A 114 2.34 1.22 -9.31
CA THR A 114 2.09 0.83 -10.69
C THR A 114 2.40 1.96 -11.66
N ALA A 115 2.04 3.21 -11.34
CA ALA A 115 2.40 4.36 -12.16
C ALA A 115 3.92 4.46 -12.35
N VAL A 116 4.71 4.25 -11.31
CA VAL A 116 6.19 4.20 -11.41
C VAL A 116 6.64 3.05 -12.30
N ALA A 117 6.11 1.84 -12.08
CA ALA A 117 6.52 0.65 -12.83
C ALA A 117 6.19 0.75 -14.32
N ILE A 118 5.00 1.26 -14.69
CA ILE A 118 4.58 1.36 -16.09
C ILE A 118 5.35 2.47 -16.81
N ASN A 119 5.61 3.63 -16.18
CA ASN A 119 6.51 4.62 -16.77
C ASN A 119 7.93 4.04 -16.99
N LYS A 120 8.44 3.24 -16.05
CA LYS A 120 9.73 2.57 -16.21
C LYS A 120 9.71 1.53 -17.33
N ALA A 121 8.59 0.82 -17.50
CA ALA A 121 8.40 -0.10 -18.63
C ALA A 121 8.47 0.64 -19.99
N LEU A 122 7.88 1.84 -20.07
CA LEU A 122 7.99 2.70 -21.27
C LEU A 122 9.43 3.14 -21.54
N GLU A 123 10.20 3.49 -20.49
CA GLU A 123 11.62 3.82 -20.63
C GLU A 123 12.45 2.66 -21.15
N PHE A 124 12.20 1.45 -20.66
CA PHE A 124 12.83 0.21 -21.13
C PHE A 124 12.29 -0.27 -22.47
N LYS A 125 11.32 0.44 -23.08
CA LYS A 125 10.67 0.07 -24.34
C LYS A 125 10.11 -1.36 -24.34
N LEU A 126 9.55 -1.77 -23.20
CA LEU A 126 8.92 -3.09 -23.09
C LEU A 126 7.67 -3.15 -23.95
N THR A 127 7.42 -4.31 -24.55
CA THR A 127 6.30 -4.51 -25.49
C THR A 127 4.99 -4.89 -24.82
N ALA A 128 5.04 -5.32 -23.56
CA ALA A 128 3.87 -5.62 -22.75
C ALA A 128 4.22 -5.54 -21.25
N VAL A 129 3.20 -5.44 -20.42
CA VAL A 129 3.34 -5.47 -18.96
C VAL A 129 2.38 -6.47 -18.34
N GLY A 130 2.63 -6.86 -17.08
CA GLY A 130 1.74 -7.78 -16.40
C GLY A 130 2.02 -7.92 -14.91
N CYS A 131 1.19 -8.73 -14.27
CA CYS A 131 1.40 -9.16 -12.88
C CYS A 131 0.70 -10.49 -12.58
N ALA A 132 1.14 -11.16 -11.53
CA ALA A 132 0.40 -12.21 -10.86
C ALA A 132 -0.41 -11.57 -9.71
N SER A 133 -1.70 -11.32 -9.90
CA SER A 133 -2.54 -10.72 -8.86
C SER A 133 -4.01 -10.79 -9.19
N THR A 134 -4.83 -10.85 -8.15
CA THR A 134 -6.30 -10.93 -8.24
C THR A 134 -7.04 -9.71 -7.70
N GLY A 135 -6.33 -8.69 -7.20
CA GLY A 135 -6.94 -7.56 -6.49
C GLY A 135 -6.43 -6.20 -6.98
N ASN A 136 -6.18 -5.30 -6.04
CA ASN A 136 -5.77 -3.92 -6.31
C ASN A 136 -4.59 -3.78 -7.28
N LEU A 137 -3.61 -4.69 -7.21
CA LEU A 137 -2.48 -4.67 -8.12
C LEU A 137 -2.90 -4.98 -9.57
N ALA A 138 -3.76 -5.99 -9.78
CA ALA A 138 -4.26 -6.35 -11.10
C ALA A 138 -5.02 -5.18 -11.74
N ASN A 139 -5.96 -4.58 -11.00
CA ASN A 139 -6.74 -3.43 -11.47
C ASN A 139 -5.83 -2.25 -11.84
N SER A 140 -4.86 -1.95 -10.98
CA SER A 140 -3.94 -0.82 -11.19
C SER A 140 -3.01 -1.05 -12.38
N VAL A 141 -2.48 -2.29 -12.57
CA VAL A 141 -1.65 -2.62 -13.75
C VAL A 141 -2.47 -2.50 -15.03
N ALA A 142 -3.69 -3.06 -15.06
CA ALA A 142 -4.56 -3.00 -16.23
C ALA A 142 -4.91 -1.55 -16.59
N ALA A 143 -5.31 -0.72 -15.62
CA ALA A 143 -5.67 0.68 -15.84
C ALA A 143 -4.48 1.52 -16.33
N ASN A 144 -3.33 1.43 -15.68
CA ASN A 144 -2.15 2.20 -16.05
C ASN A 144 -1.54 1.72 -17.38
N ALA A 145 -1.60 0.41 -17.70
CA ALA A 145 -1.19 -0.12 -18.98
C ALA A 145 -2.09 0.38 -20.12
N ALA A 146 -3.41 0.39 -19.92
CA ALA A 146 -4.36 0.96 -20.88
C ALA A 146 -4.05 2.44 -21.15
N ALA A 147 -3.81 3.24 -20.11
CA ALA A 147 -3.43 4.64 -20.24
C ALA A 147 -2.08 4.84 -20.97
N ALA A 148 -1.18 3.86 -20.87
CA ALA A 148 0.12 3.86 -21.55
C ALA A 148 0.06 3.33 -22.99
N GLY A 149 -1.08 2.79 -23.43
CA GLY A 149 -1.19 2.11 -24.72
C GLY A 149 -0.40 0.80 -24.80
N LEU A 150 -0.08 0.18 -23.65
CA LEU A 150 0.65 -1.09 -23.57
C LEU A 150 -0.32 -2.27 -23.39
N PRO A 151 -0.14 -3.36 -24.16
CA PRO A 151 -0.80 -4.62 -23.84
C PRO A 151 -0.49 -5.07 -22.41
N SER A 152 -1.50 -5.55 -21.69
CA SER A 152 -1.31 -6.06 -20.35
C SER A 152 -1.81 -7.49 -20.18
N TYR A 153 -1.06 -8.28 -19.41
CA TYR A 153 -1.32 -9.68 -19.12
C TYR A 153 -1.41 -9.91 -17.62
N ILE A 154 -2.60 -10.20 -17.15
CA ILE A 154 -2.86 -10.46 -15.73
C ILE A 154 -3.05 -11.97 -15.55
N LEU A 155 -2.16 -12.60 -14.80
CA LEU A 155 -2.22 -14.02 -14.49
C LEU A 155 -2.85 -14.23 -13.11
N ILE A 156 -3.86 -15.08 -13.05
CA ILE A 156 -4.64 -15.37 -11.83
C ILE A 156 -4.76 -16.89 -11.62
N PRO A 157 -4.95 -17.36 -10.38
CA PRO A 157 -5.45 -18.71 -10.15
C PRO A 157 -6.85 -18.91 -10.76
N ASP A 158 -7.19 -20.14 -11.17
CA ASP A 158 -8.42 -20.46 -11.90
C ASP A 158 -9.71 -20.44 -11.07
N ASN A 159 -9.64 -20.11 -9.79
CA ASN A 159 -10.78 -20.08 -8.84
C ASN A 159 -11.21 -18.67 -8.40
N LEU A 160 -11.09 -17.66 -9.28
CA LEU A 160 -11.37 -16.28 -8.93
C LEU A 160 -12.86 -15.90 -9.04
N GLU A 161 -13.31 -15.03 -8.13
CA GLU A 161 -14.67 -14.49 -8.10
C GLU A 161 -14.95 -13.56 -9.31
N ARG A 162 -16.18 -13.63 -9.86
CA ARG A 162 -16.57 -12.89 -11.08
C ARG A 162 -16.42 -11.37 -10.98
N SER A 163 -16.71 -10.78 -9.83
CA SER A 163 -16.58 -9.33 -9.60
C SER A 163 -15.14 -8.84 -9.78
N LYS A 164 -14.17 -9.59 -9.31
CA LYS A 164 -12.74 -9.29 -9.44
C LYS A 164 -12.25 -9.41 -10.88
N VAL A 165 -12.82 -10.35 -11.63
CA VAL A 165 -12.57 -10.53 -13.06
C VAL A 165 -13.00 -9.28 -13.83
N ILE A 166 -14.24 -8.80 -13.62
CA ILE A 166 -14.80 -7.63 -14.32
C ILE A 166 -13.98 -6.37 -14.03
N ALA A 167 -13.66 -6.10 -12.77
CA ALA A 167 -12.91 -4.92 -12.35
C ALA A 167 -11.49 -4.83 -12.95
N THR A 168 -10.97 -5.93 -13.48
CA THR A 168 -9.70 -6.00 -14.19
C THR A 168 -9.89 -5.99 -15.70
N GLN A 169 -10.80 -6.79 -16.24
CA GLN A 169 -11.02 -6.94 -17.69
C GLN A 169 -11.55 -5.69 -18.37
N ILE A 170 -12.27 -4.82 -17.66
CA ILE A 170 -12.86 -3.59 -18.21
C ILE A 170 -11.82 -2.67 -18.89
N TYR A 171 -10.55 -2.79 -18.51
CA TYR A 171 -9.44 -2.04 -19.10
C TYR A 171 -8.85 -2.69 -20.37
N GLY A 172 -9.47 -3.75 -20.92
CA GLY A 172 -8.99 -4.43 -22.12
C GLY A 172 -7.75 -5.31 -21.91
N THR A 173 -7.45 -5.68 -20.67
CA THR A 173 -6.31 -6.56 -20.35
C THR A 173 -6.57 -8.01 -20.74
N HIS A 174 -5.50 -8.75 -21.10
CA HIS A 174 -5.54 -10.19 -21.24
C HIS A 174 -5.51 -10.85 -19.86
N LEU A 175 -6.67 -11.29 -19.38
CA LEU A 175 -6.78 -12.00 -18.11
C LEU A 175 -6.67 -13.51 -18.34
N ILE A 176 -5.67 -14.15 -17.72
CA ILE A 176 -5.32 -15.55 -17.95
C ILE A 176 -5.46 -16.31 -16.63
N ALA A 177 -6.40 -17.26 -16.60
CA ALA A 177 -6.55 -18.18 -15.48
C ALA A 177 -5.55 -19.34 -15.61
N VAL A 178 -4.75 -19.54 -14.56
CA VAL A 178 -3.68 -20.54 -14.49
C VAL A 178 -4.07 -21.60 -13.46
N LYS A 179 -4.03 -22.88 -13.85
CA LYS A 179 -4.25 -23.99 -12.92
C LYS A 179 -3.16 -24.02 -11.87
N GLY A 180 -3.55 -23.93 -10.60
CA GLY A 180 -2.63 -23.99 -9.45
C GLY A 180 -2.79 -22.83 -8.47
N ASN A 181 -1.81 -22.67 -7.62
CA ASN A 181 -1.79 -21.62 -6.59
C ASN A 181 -0.97 -20.39 -7.04
N TYR A 182 -0.94 -19.37 -6.18
CA TYR A 182 -0.22 -18.12 -6.42
C TYR A 182 1.28 -18.33 -6.71
N ASP A 183 1.94 -19.27 -6.06
CA ASP A 183 3.37 -19.56 -6.29
C ASP A 183 3.62 -20.15 -7.67
N THR A 184 2.70 -21.00 -8.15
CA THR A 184 2.73 -21.54 -9.52
C THR A 184 2.58 -20.43 -10.56
N VAL A 185 1.66 -19.49 -10.33
CA VAL A 185 1.45 -18.32 -11.20
C VAL A 185 2.71 -17.44 -11.24
N ASN A 186 3.30 -17.13 -10.08
CA ASN A 186 4.52 -16.31 -10.01
C ASN A 186 5.72 -16.97 -10.73
N ARG A 187 5.88 -18.27 -10.59
CA ARG A 187 6.93 -19.02 -11.31
C ARG A 187 6.74 -18.94 -12.83
N LEU A 188 5.49 -19.04 -13.30
CA LEU A 188 5.19 -18.86 -14.73
C LEU A 188 5.52 -17.44 -15.18
N CYS A 189 5.22 -16.41 -14.38
CA CYS A 189 5.60 -15.03 -14.69
C CYS A 189 7.12 -14.87 -14.84
N SER A 190 7.91 -15.52 -13.98
CA SER A 190 9.38 -15.50 -14.09
C SER A 190 9.87 -16.13 -15.41
N GLN A 191 9.28 -17.26 -15.80
CA GLN A 191 9.63 -17.89 -17.11
C GLN A 191 9.25 -17.03 -18.31
N ILE A 192 8.14 -16.27 -18.20
CA ILE A 192 7.71 -15.37 -19.28
C ILE A 192 8.71 -14.22 -19.47
N VAL A 193 9.17 -13.58 -18.38
CA VAL A 193 10.12 -12.45 -18.49
C VAL A 193 11.50 -12.87 -18.97
N ASP A 194 11.88 -14.14 -18.80
CA ASP A 194 13.13 -14.69 -19.34
C ASP A 194 13.07 -14.90 -20.86
N ARG A 195 11.85 -15.02 -21.43
CA ARG A 195 11.64 -15.34 -22.85
C ARG A 195 11.18 -14.15 -23.70
N TYR A 196 10.44 -13.21 -23.10
CA TYR A 196 9.82 -12.10 -23.81
C TYR A 196 10.26 -10.74 -23.23
N PRO A 197 10.35 -9.67 -24.03
CA PRO A 197 10.67 -8.32 -23.55
C PRO A 197 9.47 -7.68 -22.83
N TRP A 198 8.97 -8.37 -21.81
CA TRP A 198 7.81 -7.96 -21.01
C TRP A 198 8.23 -7.54 -19.61
N GLY A 199 7.44 -6.63 -19.03
CA GLY A 199 7.62 -6.15 -17.66
C GLY A 199 6.57 -6.70 -16.71
N PHE A 200 6.94 -7.60 -15.80
CA PHE A 200 6.08 -8.00 -14.71
C PHE A 200 6.41 -7.19 -13.47
N VAL A 201 5.44 -6.38 -13.00
CA VAL A 201 5.65 -5.39 -11.93
C VAL A 201 6.12 -6.00 -10.61
N ASN A 202 5.74 -7.25 -10.34
CA ASN A 202 6.13 -8.00 -9.14
C ASN A 202 7.32 -8.96 -9.37
N VAL A 203 7.95 -8.95 -10.55
CA VAL A 203 9.11 -9.76 -10.90
C VAL A 203 10.28 -8.86 -11.30
N ASN A 204 10.50 -8.62 -12.59
CA ASN A 204 11.66 -7.88 -13.09
C ASN A 204 11.56 -6.35 -13.00
N LEU A 205 10.36 -5.79 -12.82
CA LEU A 205 10.15 -4.37 -12.52
C LEU A 205 10.07 -4.08 -11.01
N ARG A 206 10.12 -5.10 -10.16
CA ARG A 206 9.94 -4.98 -8.71
C ARG A 206 10.84 -3.93 -8.04
N PRO A 207 12.14 -3.77 -8.35
CA PRO A 207 12.99 -2.76 -7.73
C PRO A 207 12.49 -1.32 -7.96
N PHE A 208 11.91 -1.05 -9.14
CA PHE A 208 11.36 0.25 -9.51
C PHE A 208 9.94 0.43 -8.98
N TYR A 209 9.09 -0.59 -9.14
CA TYR A 209 7.73 -0.64 -8.63
C TYR A 209 7.65 -0.27 -7.15
N ALA A 210 8.49 -0.88 -6.33
CA ALA A 210 8.43 -0.71 -4.88
C ALA A 210 8.67 0.75 -4.45
N GLU A 211 9.44 1.53 -5.22
CA GLU A 211 9.78 2.92 -4.90
C GLU A 211 8.56 3.86 -4.88
N GLY A 212 7.49 3.54 -5.61
CA GLY A 212 6.26 4.32 -5.55
C GLY A 212 5.62 4.38 -4.15
N SER A 213 5.81 3.35 -3.31
CA SER A 213 5.25 3.33 -1.95
C SER A 213 5.88 4.37 -1.02
N LYS A 214 7.12 4.79 -1.24
CA LYS A 214 7.78 5.76 -0.35
C LYS A 214 7.15 7.15 -0.43
N THR A 215 6.42 7.45 -1.52
CA THR A 215 5.69 8.71 -1.68
C THR A 215 4.60 8.91 -0.62
N ILE A 216 4.08 7.84 -0.01
CA ILE A 216 3.20 7.94 1.16
C ILE A 216 3.92 8.65 2.31
N GLY A 217 5.16 8.26 2.60
CA GLY A 217 5.98 8.90 3.64
C GLY A 217 6.30 10.37 3.33
N TYR A 218 6.61 10.69 2.08
CA TYR A 218 6.84 12.06 1.65
C TYR A 218 5.61 12.95 1.83
N GLU A 219 4.46 12.48 1.35
CA GLU A 219 3.21 13.21 1.47
C GLU A 219 2.76 13.37 2.93
N VAL A 220 2.94 12.34 3.77
CA VAL A 220 2.65 12.44 5.21
C VAL A 220 3.50 13.51 5.85
N ALA A 221 4.82 13.52 5.64
CA ALA A 221 5.71 14.53 6.20
C ALA A 221 5.39 15.95 5.71
N GLU A 222 5.16 16.11 4.40
CA GLU A 222 4.80 17.41 3.80
C GLU A 222 3.48 17.93 4.37
N GLN A 223 2.43 17.07 4.43
CA GLN A 223 1.10 17.44 4.91
C GLN A 223 1.05 17.68 6.42
N LEU A 224 2.02 17.18 7.17
CA LEU A 224 2.26 17.50 8.59
C LEU A 224 3.18 18.72 8.78
N GLY A 225 3.43 19.52 7.74
CA GLY A 225 4.31 20.69 7.83
C GLY A 225 5.80 20.32 7.92
N TRP A 226 6.20 19.24 7.29
CA TRP A 226 7.58 18.68 7.29
C TRP A 226 8.00 18.14 8.65
N HIS A 227 7.08 17.47 9.31
CA HIS A 227 7.31 16.69 10.53
C HIS A 227 7.00 15.21 10.31
N ALA A 228 7.74 14.37 11.00
CA ALA A 228 7.43 12.94 11.06
C ALA A 228 6.41 12.67 12.17
N PRO A 229 5.43 11.75 11.96
CA PRO A 229 4.51 11.37 13.03
C PRO A 229 5.23 10.53 14.09
N ASP A 230 4.72 10.54 15.34
CA ASP A 230 5.22 9.67 16.41
C ASP A 230 4.94 8.19 16.13
N ALA A 231 3.79 7.91 15.50
CA ALA A 231 3.34 6.56 15.19
C ALA A 231 2.74 6.48 13.79
N LEU A 232 3.07 5.42 13.04
CA LEU A 232 2.45 5.10 11.76
C LEU A 232 2.02 3.64 11.76
N VAL A 233 0.70 3.40 11.58
CA VAL A 233 0.12 2.05 11.47
C VAL A 233 -0.14 1.74 10.00
N ALA A 234 0.40 0.64 9.50
CA ALA A 234 0.25 0.25 8.11
C ALA A 234 -0.14 -1.23 7.96
N PRO A 235 -1.09 -1.56 7.05
CA PRO A 235 -1.44 -2.94 6.77
C PRO A 235 -0.31 -3.60 5.98
N MET A 236 -0.04 -4.87 6.27
CA MET A 236 1.03 -5.62 5.63
C MET A 236 0.49 -6.86 4.92
N ALA A 237 0.78 -6.96 3.62
CA ALA A 237 0.72 -8.20 2.86
C ALA A 237 2.15 -8.80 2.77
N GLY A 238 2.93 -8.37 1.77
CA GLY A 238 4.31 -8.79 1.57
C GLY A 238 5.38 -8.02 2.37
N GLY A 239 5.03 -6.93 3.08
CA GLY A 239 5.98 -6.13 3.87
C GLY A 239 6.66 -4.98 3.11
N ALA A 240 6.51 -4.89 1.78
CA ALA A 240 7.20 -3.87 0.97
C ALA A 240 6.75 -2.44 1.30
N MET A 241 5.44 -2.19 1.47
CA MET A 241 4.90 -0.84 1.66
C MET A 241 5.45 -0.18 2.91
N ILE A 242 5.37 -0.82 4.06
CA ILE A 242 5.88 -0.27 5.33
C ILE A 242 7.39 -0.01 5.27
N SER A 243 8.17 -0.91 4.63
CA SER A 243 9.61 -0.74 4.43
C SER A 243 9.93 0.45 3.54
N LYS A 244 9.11 0.73 2.52
CA LYS A 244 9.32 1.86 1.61
C LYS A 244 8.85 3.19 2.21
N ILE A 245 7.78 3.21 3.00
CA ILE A 245 7.39 4.41 3.76
C ILE A 245 8.54 4.81 4.71
N TYR A 246 9.12 3.84 5.41
CA TYR A 246 10.31 4.09 6.25
C TYR A 246 11.49 4.64 5.44
N LYS A 247 11.80 4.05 4.27
CA LYS A 247 12.81 4.59 3.36
C LYS A 247 12.52 6.05 3.01
N GLY A 248 11.25 6.38 2.70
CA GLY A 248 10.83 7.74 2.40
C GLY A 248 11.18 8.73 3.52
N PHE A 249 10.84 8.42 4.77
CA PHE A 249 11.23 9.28 5.91
C PHE A 249 12.75 9.40 6.05
N ARG A 250 13.51 8.30 5.88
CA ARG A 250 14.98 8.34 5.94
C ARG A 250 15.60 9.20 4.83
N GLU A 251 15.01 9.22 3.64
CA GLU A 251 15.42 10.08 2.54
C GLU A 251 15.17 11.57 2.85
N LEU A 252 14.00 11.89 3.44
CA LEU A 252 13.69 13.25 3.87
C LEU A 252 14.63 13.74 5.00
N GLN A 253 15.02 12.86 5.93
CA GLN A 253 16.05 13.15 6.95
C GLN A 253 17.39 13.42 6.28
N ARG A 254 17.81 12.58 5.34
CA ARG A 254 19.08 12.75 4.60
C ARG A 254 19.14 14.07 3.83
N LEU A 255 18.00 14.54 3.32
CA LEU A 255 17.88 15.84 2.65
C LEU A 255 17.72 17.02 3.62
N GLY A 256 17.68 16.77 4.93
CA GLY A 256 17.49 17.80 5.95
C GLY A 256 16.09 18.43 5.97
N TRP A 257 15.09 17.75 5.39
CA TRP A 257 13.71 18.28 5.32
C TRP A 257 12.87 17.95 6.55
N ILE A 258 13.19 16.87 7.24
CA ILE A 258 12.71 16.56 8.59
C ILE A 258 13.91 16.34 9.50
N SER A 259 13.74 16.57 10.80
CA SER A 259 14.83 16.44 11.76
C SER A 259 15.33 15.00 11.87
N GLU A 260 16.64 14.81 11.99
CA GLU A 260 17.23 13.51 12.29
C GLU A 260 16.82 12.95 13.66
N SER A 261 16.44 13.82 14.60
CA SER A 261 15.95 13.43 15.93
C SER A 261 14.53 12.90 15.92
N GLU A 262 13.72 13.24 14.90
CA GLU A 262 12.37 12.72 14.77
C GLU A 262 12.38 11.21 14.45
N ARG A 263 11.67 10.45 15.25
CA ARG A 263 11.59 8.98 15.13
C ARG A 263 10.15 8.54 15.05
N THR A 264 9.74 8.05 13.88
CA THR A 264 8.43 7.41 13.73
C THR A 264 8.52 5.94 14.18
N ARG A 265 7.67 5.55 15.11
CA ARG A 265 7.45 4.14 15.44
C ARG A 265 6.52 3.53 14.41
N PHE A 266 6.99 2.49 13.74
CA PHE A 266 6.23 1.78 12.70
C PHE A 266 5.49 0.60 13.30
N TYR A 267 4.18 0.56 13.09
CA TYR A 267 3.32 -0.50 13.54
C TYR A 267 2.76 -1.27 12.37
N GLY A 268 3.03 -2.59 12.36
CA GLY A 268 2.56 -3.47 11.32
C GLY A 268 1.22 -4.11 11.68
N ALA A 269 0.30 -4.18 10.72
CA ALA A 269 -1.03 -4.74 10.90
C ALA A 269 -1.29 -5.89 9.90
N GLN A 270 -1.72 -7.06 10.37
CA GLN A 270 -2.15 -8.19 9.53
C GLN A 270 -3.47 -8.78 10.07
N ALA A 271 -4.13 -9.60 9.24
CA ALA A 271 -5.24 -10.42 9.68
C ALA A 271 -4.72 -11.65 10.44
N ALA A 272 -5.37 -12.06 11.52
CA ALA A 272 -4.97 -13.23 12.33
C ALA A 272 -4.90 -14.53 11.50
N GLY A 273 -5.76 -14.66 10.48
CA GLY A 273 -5.73 -15.80 9.55
C GLY A 273 -4.59 -15.77 8.52
N CYS A 274 -3.75 -14.72 8.51
CA CYS A 274 -2.55 -14.62 7.67
C CYS A 274 -1.57 -13.58 8.24
N ASN A 275 -0.81 -13.94 9.27
CA ASN A 275 0.03 -13.06 10.09
C ASN A 275 1.52 -13.43 10.19
N PRO A 276 2.18 -13.96 9.13
CA PRO A 276 3.53 -14.51 9.24
C PRO A 276 4.58 -13.46 9.68
N ILE A 277 4.40 -12.18 9.33
CA ILE A 277 5.33 -11.11 9.75
C ILE A 277 5.15 -10.82 11.25
N ILE A 278 3.90 -10.79 11.71
CA ILE A 278 3.60 -10.56 13.13
C ILE A 278 4.12 -11.70 14.01
N ASP A 279 3.96 -12.96 13.57
CA ASP A 279 4.53 -14.11 14.25
C ASP A 279 6.06 -13.95 14.41
N ALA A 280 6.76 -13.55 13.36
CA ALA A 280 8.19 -13.31 13.41
C ALA A 280 8.56 -12.17 14.40
N VAL A 281 7.86 -11.04 14.36
CA VAL A 281 8.07 -9.91 15.29
C VAL A 281 7.81 -10.34 16.74
N LYS A 282 6.70 -11.03 17.02
CA LYS A 282 6.36 -11.52 18.37
C LYS A 282 7.37 -12.54 18.90
N ARG A 283 8.00 -13.33 18.03
CA ARG A 283 9.10 -14.23 18.38
C ARG A 283 10.47 -13.56 18.53
N GLY A 284 10.58 -12.25 18.25
CA GLY A 284 11.84 -11.52 18.28
C GLY A 284 12.83 -11.93 17.18
N THR A 285 12.35 -12.37 16.02
CA THR A 285 13.18 -12.85 14.90
C THR A 285 12.74 -12.18 13.58
N ARG A 286 13.59 -12.29 12.56
CA ARG A 286 13.25 -11.93 11.17
C ARG A 286 12.89 -13.15 10.33
N ASP A 287 12.98 -14.34 10.90
CA ASP A 287 12.74 -15.59 10.20
C ASP A 287 11.23 -15.82 10.02
N ILE A 288 10.81 -15.77 8.76
CA ILE A 288 9.40 -15.87 8.37
C ILE A 288 9.02 -17.35 8.21
N ARG A 289 8.02 -17.77 8.98
CA ARG A 289 7.38 -19.06 8.79
C ARG A 289 6.19 -18.92 7.87
N PRO A 290 6.19 -19.53 6.66
CA PRO A 290 5.07 -19.47 5.76
C PRO A 290 3.78 -20.04 6.38
N VAL A 291 2.65 -19.39 6.10
CA VAL A 291 1.32 -19.83 6.56
C VAL A 291 0.38 -20.01 5.37
N LYS A 292 -0.63 -20.88 5.52
CA LYS A 292 -1.73 -20.97 4.55
C LYS A 292 -2.77 -19.89 4.91
N PRO A 293 -3.03 -18.89 4.05
CA PRO A 293 -3.97 -17.82 4.35
C PRO A 293 -5.40 -18.31 4.52
N ASN A 294 -6.08 -17.83 5.56
CA ASN A 294 -7.50 -18.04 5.82
C ASN A 294 -8.12 -16.76 6.43
N THR A 295 -8.49 -15.79 5.61
CA THR A 295 -9.06 -14.51 6.04
C THR A 295 -9.89 -13.87 4.94
N ILE A 296 -10.83 -12.99 5.32
CA ILE A 296 -11.56 -12.12 4.39
C ILE A 296 -10.68 -11.02 3.79
N ALA A 297 -9.57 -10.66 4.43
CA ALA A 297 -8.63 -9.65 3.96
C ALA A 297 -7.76 -10.18 2.79
N LYS A 298 -8.40 -10.50 1.67
CA LYS A 298 -7.75 -11.14 0.51
C LYS A 298 -6.56 -10.37 -0.05
N SER A 299 -6.58 -9.03 -0.01
CA SER A 299 -5.48 -8.18 -0.45
C SER A 299 -4.23 -8.29 0.44
N LEU A 300 -4.38 -8.77 1.68
CA LEU A 300 -3.30 -9.02 2.65
C LEU A 300 -2.91 -10.50 2.77
N ALA A 301 -3.60 -11.40 2.08
CA ALA A 301 -3.46 -12.85 2.22
C ALA A 301 -2.21 -13.40 1.52
N ILE A 302 -1.03 -12.94 1.92
CA ILE A 302 0.27 -13.43 1.43
C ILE A 302 0.95 -14.25 2.54
N GLY A 303 0.85 -15.57 2.42
CA GLY A 303 1.37 -16.50 3.42
C GLY A 303 2.90 -16.62 3.45
N ASN A 304 3.58 -16.30 2.34
CA ASN A 304 5.04 -16.25 2.24
C ASN A 304 5.48 -14.85 1.75
N PRO A 305 5.59 -13.87 2.65
CA PRO A 305 5.84 -12.47 2.32
C PRO A 305 7.30 -12.21 1.91
N ALA A 306 7.51 -11.81 0.67
CA ALA A 306 8.85 -11.62 0.09
C ALA A 306 9.69 -10.50 0.74
N ASP A 307 9.06 -9.48 1.34
CA ASP A 307 9.72 -8.42 2.11
C ASP A 307 9.49 -8.60 3.63
N GLY A 308 8.94 -9.74 4.05
CA GLY A 308 8.61 -10.02 5.44
C GLY A 308 9.82 -9.94 6.38
N TYR A 309 10.96 -10.47 5.96
CA TYR A 309 12.24 -10.38 6.67
C TYR A 309 12.62 -8.93 7.02
N TYR A 310 12.45 -8.02 6.05
CA TYR A 310 12.79 -6.59 6.24
C TYR A 310 11.78 -5.89 7.13
N ALA A 311 10.49 -6.16 6.95
CA ALA A 311 9.44 -5.58 7.78
C ALA A 311 9.57 -6.05 9.23
N ALA A 312 9.83 -7.35 9.47
CA ALA A 312 10.04 -7.91 10.79
C ALA A 312 11.27 -7.32 11.52
N GLY A 313 12.30 -6.91 10.77
CA GLY A 313 13.46 -6.22 11.33
C GLY A 313 13.22 -4.73 11.60
N LEU A 314 12.58 -4.05 10.65
CA LEU A 314 12.31 -2.62 10.71
C LEU A 314 11.39 -2.24 11.89
N ILE A 315 10.30 -2.98 12.09
CA ILE A 315 9.28 -2.65 13.08
C ILE A 315 9.90 -2.50 14.48
N PRO A 316 10.59 -3.51 15.06
CA PRO A 316 11.23 -3.34 16.37
C PRO A 316 12.38 -2.33 16.34
N GLN A 317 13.14 -2.22 15.25
CA GLN A 317 14.21 -1.25 15.10
C GLN A 317 13.71 0.21 15.20
N SER A 318 12.48 0.47 14.75
CA SER A 318 11.83 1.79 14.87
C SER A 318 11.26 2.07 16.28
N GLY A 319 11.32 1.12 17.21
CA GLY A 319 10.62 1.17 18.49
C GLY A 319 9.13 0.86 18.39
N GLY A 320 8.67 0.36 17.25
CA GLY A 320 7.28 -0.02 17.00
C GLY A 320 6.96 -1.47 17.40
N TRP A 321 5.80 -1.93 16.97
CA TRP A 321 5.27 -3.25 17.25
C TRP A 321 4.40 -3.76 16.08
N ALA A 322 4.05 -5.02 16.11
CA ALA A 322 3.14 -5.61 15.14
C ALA A 322 2.02 -6.38 15.83
N GLU A 323 0.78 -6.20 15.35
CA GLU A 323 -0.39 -6.85 15.93
C GLU A 323 -1.35 -7.33 14.84
N ASP A 324 -2.15 -8.34 15.16
CA ASP A 324 -3.16 -8.89 14.27
C ASP A 324 -4.58 -8.68 14.78
N CYS A 325 -5.54 -8.90 13.88
CA CYS A 325 -6.96 -8.84 14.20
C CYS A 325 -7.74 -9.96 13.48
N THR A 326 -8.82 -10.39 14.10
CA THR A 326 -9.75 -11.38 13.55
C THR A 326 -10.60 -10.78 12.42
N ASP A 327 -11.23 -11.63 11.61
CA ASP A 327 -12.12 -11.18 10.53
C ASP A 327 -13.31 -10.36 11.07
N ALA A 328 -13.85 -10.70 12.23
CA ALA A 328 -14.89 -9.89 12.88
C ALA A 328 -14.40 -8.50 13.30
N GLU A 329 -13.18 -8.39 13.82
CA GLU A 329 -12.56 -7.10 14.16
C GLU A 329 -12.26 -6.27 12.91
N ILE A 330 -11.93 -6.92 11.76
CA ILE A 330 -11.77 -6.23 10.47
C ILE A 330 -13.07 -5.55 10.06
N VAL A 331 -14.19 -6.29 10.07
CA VAL A 331 -15.51 -5.74 9.73
C VAL A 331 -15.88 -4.59 10.68
N ALA A 332 -15.70 -4.77 11.98
CA ALA A 332 -15.94 -3.72 12.95
C ALA A 332 -15.06 -2.48 12.72
N GLY A 333 -13.81 -2.66 12.28
CA GLY A 333 -12.90 -1.57 11.92
C GLY A 333 -13.36 -0.80 10.68
N ILE A 334 -13.89 -1.50 9.65
CA ILE A 334 -14.47 -0.88 8.46
C ILE A 334 -15.68 -0.02 8.86
N GLN A 335 -16.62 -0.60 9.63
CA GLN A 335 -17.84 0.07 10.09
C GLN A 335 -17.49 1.29 10.94
N LEU A 336 -16.60 1.14 11.92
CA LEU A 336 -16.17 2.23 12.78
C LEU A 336 -15.60 3.41 11.99
N LEU A 337 -14.74 3.16 11.00
CA LEU A 337 -14.19 4.21 10.13
C LEU A 337 -15.29 4.91 9.31
N ALA A 338 -16.21 4.14 8.74
CA ALA A 338 -17.30 4.68 7.94
C ALA A 338 -18.24 5.54 8.78
N GLU A 339 -18.63 5.08 9.98
CA GLU A 339 -19.56 5.77 10.89
C GLU A 339 -18.96 7.04 11.51
N THR A 340 -17.64 7.06 11.72
CA THR A 340 -16.98 8.21 12.35
C THR A 340 -16.49 9.24 11.35
N GLU A 341 -15.89 8.83 10.22
CA GLU A 341 -15.21 9.73 9.30
C GLU A 341 -15.83 9.74 7.90
N GLY A 342 -16.86 8.96 7.63
CA GLY A 342 -17.49 8.86 6.30
C GLY A 342 -16.57 8.20 5.25
N ILE A 343 -15.57 7.46 5.69
CA ILE A 343 -14.61 6.79 4.80
C ILE A 343 -14.92 5.29 4.74
N PHE A 344 -15.44 4.84 3.60
CA PHE A 344 -15.64 3.41 3.35
C PHE A 344 -14.35 2.81 2.79
N THR A 345 -13.66 2.04 3.63
CA THR A 345 -12.40 1.36 3.27
C THR A 345 -12.58 -0.12 3.00
N GLU A 346 -11.67 -0.70 2.19
CA GLU A 346 -11.56 -2.15 2.02
C GLU A 346 -11.07 -2.85 3.31
N THR A 347 -11.07 -4.18 3.32
CA THR A 347 -10.64 -5.00 4.46
C THR A 347 -9.25 -4.63 4.99
N ALA A 348 -8.30 -4.21 4.13
CA ALA A 348 -6.98 -3.78 4.58
C ALA A 348 -7.02 -2.53 5.49
N GLY A 349 -7.90 -1.57 5.20
CA GLY A 349 -8.12 -0.41 6.08
C GLY A 349 -8.81 -0.81 7.39
N GLY A 350 -9.75 -1.77 7.33
CA GLY A 350 -10.36 -2.37 8.52
C GLY A 350 -9.32 -3.00 9.45
N VAL A 351 -8.36 -3.76 8.88
CA VAL A 351 -7.20 -4.31 9.64
C VAL A 351 -6.41 -3.19 10.31
N THR A 352 -6.13 -2.10 9.59
CA THR A 352 -5.37 -0.96 10.15
C THR A 352 -6.08 -0.34 11.36
N VAL A 353 -7.40 -0.08 11.26
CA VAL A 353 -8.20 0.51 12.35
C VAL A 353 -8.31 -0.43 13.54
N ALA A 354 -8.60 -1.71 13.30
CA ALA A 354 -8.73 -2.71 14.37
C ALA A 354 -7.40 -2.90 15.14
N VAL A 355 -6.29 -2.96 14.42
CA VAL A 355 -4.96 -3.07 15.03
C VAL A 355 -4.57 -1.80 15.78
N ALA A 356 -4.86 -0.61 15.25
CA ALA A 356 -4.63 0.65 15.96
C ALA A 356 -5.36 0.67 17.32
N LYS A 357 -6.62 0.21 17.37
CA LYS A 357 -7.38 0.06 18.63
C LYS A 357 -6.65 -0.84 19.63
N LYS A 358 -6.18 -2.01 19.19
CA LYS A 358 -5.43 -2.95 20.04
C LYS A 358 -4.12 -2.34 20.55
N LEU A 359 -3.38 -1.64 19.71
CA LEU A 359 -2.11 -1.01 20.09
C LEU A 359 -2.28 0.07 21.15
N VAL A 360 -3.37 0.84 21.10
CA VAL A 360 -3.73 1.80 22.16
C VAL A 360 -4.09 1.08 23.45
N GLN A 361 -4.93 0.04 23.38
CA GLN A 361 -5.32 -0.76 24.55
C GLN A 361 -4.11 -1.42 25.24
N GLN A 362 -3.08 -1.77 24.45
CA GLN A 362 -1.81 -2.32 24.96
C GLN A 362 -0.82 -1.25 25.45
N GLY A 363 -1.17 0.04 25.39
CA GLY A 363 -0.28 1.15 25.73
C GLY A 363 0.91 1.32 24.80
N ARG A 364 0.85 0.76 23.58
CA ARG A 364 1.91 0.87 22.56
C ARG A 364 1.86 2.20 21.82
N ILE A 365 0.66 2.73 21.60
CA ILE A 365 0.41 4.07 21.07
C ILE A 365 -0.15 4.88 22.25
N GLN A 366 0.46 6.02 22.54
CA GLN A 366 0.05 6.90 23.60
C GLN A 366 -1.06 7.84 23.14
N LYS A 367 -1.91 8.29 24.06
CA LYS A 367 -3.03 9.18 23.77
C LYS A 367 -2.62 10.47 23.05
N THR A 368 -1.44 11.00 23.38
CA THR A 368 -0.90 12.25 22.85
C THR A 368 -0.07 12.09 21.60
N ASP A 369 0.26 10.84 21.20
CA ASP A 369 1.04 10.58 20.00
C ASP A 369 0.37 11.15 18.74
N LEU A 370 1.12 11.87 17.91
CA LEU A 370 0.70 12.17 16.56
C LEU A 370 0.74 10.86 15.75
N THR A 371 -0.44 10.31 15.49
CA THR A 371 -0.60 8.98 14.90
C THR A 371 -1.19 9.06 13.51
N VAL A 372 -0.59 8.37 12.55
CA VAL A 372 -1.09 8.23 11.17
C VAL A 372 -1.51 6.79 10.90
N LEU A 373 -2.75 6.61 10.42
CA LEU A 373 -3.23 5.33 9.90
C LEU A 373 -3.21 5.34 8.37
N ALA A 374 -2.57 4.34 7.76
CA ALA A 374 -2.57 4.17 6.31
C ALA A 374 -3.84 3.44 5.85
N ILE A 375 -4.76 4.16 5.20
CA ILE A 375 -5.99 3.64 4.60
C ILE A 375 -5.73 3.41 3.12
N THR A 376 -5.54 2.15 2.72
CA THR A 376 -4.87 1.79 1.47
C THR A 376 -5.78 1.49 0.29
N GLY A 377 -7.09 1.40 0.48
CA GLY A 377 -8.00 1.13 -0.62
C GLY A 377 -9.48 1.33 -0.26
N ASN A 378 -10.30 1.45 -1.30
CA ASN A 378 -11.72 1.77 -1.22
C ASN A 378 -12.57 0.53 -0.93
N GLY A 379 -13.61 0.68 -0.11
CA GLY A 379 -14.53 -0.38 0.30
C GLY A 379 -15.37 -0.95 -0.83
N LEU A 380 -15.61 -0.18 -1.88
CA LEU A 380 -16.34 -0.67 -3.08
C LEU A 380 -15.65 -1.87 -3.76
N LYS A 381 -14.39 -2.13 -3.42
CA LYS A 381 -13.61 -3.27 -3.95
C LYS A 381 -13.83 -4.58 -3.19
N THR A 382 -14.45 -4.53 -2.01
CA THR A 382 -14.65 -5.68 -1.11
C THR A 382 -16.01 -5.62 -0.44
N LEU A 383 -17.07 -5.33 -1.21
CA LEU A 383 -18.47 -5.22 -0.71
C LEU A 383 -18.89 -6.51 0.01
N GLU A 384 -18.44 -7.65 -0.49
CA GLU A 384 -18.73 -8.97 0.05
C GLU A 384 -18.17 -9.22 1.47
N ALA A 385 -17.26 -8.36 1.92
CA ALA A 385 -16.67 -8.48 3.25
C ALA A 385 -17.56 -7.89 4.37
N VAL A 386 -18.59 -7.11 4.00
CA VAL A 386 -19.47 -6.44 4.95
C VAL A 386 -20.89 -6.92 4.72
N ASP A 387 -21.45 -7.63 5.69
CA ASP A 387 -22.85 -8.06 5.68
C ASP A 387 -23.64 -7.10 6.58
N LEU A 388 -24.55 -6.34 5.97
CA LEU A 388 -25.42 -5.40 6.66
C LEU A 388 -26.87 -5.86 6.58
N ALA A 389 -27.65 -5.56 7.62
CA ALA A 389 -29.08 -5.83 7.62
C ALA A 389 -29.76 -5.17 6.40
N PRO A 390 -30.73 -5.83 5.77
CA PRO A 390 -31.47 -5.25 4.66
C PRO A 390 -32.22 -3.99 5.12
N PRO A 391 -32.48 -3.03 4.20
CA PRO A 391 -33.23 -1.83 4.55
C PRO A 391 -34.64 -2.18 4.99
N GLN A 392 -35.14 -1.43 5.97
CA GLN A 392 -36.51 -1.56 6.43
C GLN A 392 -37.47 -1.02 5.36
N VAL A 393 -38.42 -1.85 4.91
CA VAL A 393 -39.45 -1.45 3.96
C VAL A 393 -40.66 -0.92 4.70
N ILE A 394 -41.11 0.26 4.32
CA ILE A 394 -42.34 0.89 4.89
C ILE A 394 -43.29 1.30 3.78
N GLU A 395 -44.58 1.44 4.10
CA GLU A 395 -45.54 2.08 3.21
C GLU A 395 -45.21 3.56 3.03
N PRO A 396 -45.52 4.19 1.88
CA PRO A 396 -45.23 5.60 1.58
C PRO A 396 -46.21 6.55 2.33
N LYS A 397 -46.28 6.40 3.67
CA LYS A 397 -47.14 7.18 4.56
C LYS A 397 -46.31 7.73 5.72
N LEU A 398 -46.60 8.98 6.10
CA LEU A 398 -45.91 9.65 7.18
C LEU A 398 -45.99 8.84 8.49
N ALA A 399 -47.15 8.27 8.82
CA ALA A 399 -47.30 7.45 10.04
C ALA A 399 -46.40 6.22 10.06
N ALA A 400 -46.13 5.59 8.91
CA ALA A 400 -45.21 4.47 8.78
C ALA A 400 -43.76 4.89 9.00
N PHE A 401 -43.35 6.06 8.47
CA PHE A 401 -42.04 6.65 8.73
C PHE A 401 -41.85 7.02 10.18
N GLU A 402 -42.85 7.72 10.79
CA GLU A 402 -42.83 8.10 12.19
C GLU A 402 -42.73 6.92 13.16
N ALA A 403 -43.37 5.79 12.84
CA ALA A 403 -43.27 4.57 13.64
C ALA A 403 -41.84 4.03 13.72
N VAL A 404 -41.09 4.08 12.59
CA VAL A 404 -39.65 3.71 12.53
C VAL A 404 -38.80 4.73 13.26
N PHE A 405 -39.04 6.01 13.01
CA PHE A 405 -38.28 7.14 13.56
C PHE A 405 -38.38 7.25 15.08
N ARG A 406 -39.59 7.09 15.64
CA ARG A 406 -39.80 7.10 17.09
C ARG A 406 -39.08 5.94 17.79
N GLY A 407 -39.00 4.77 17.17
CA GLY A 407 -38.23 3.64 17.67
C GLY A 407 -36.73 3.92 17.76
N ALA A 408 -36.17 4.71 16.84
CA ALA A 408 -34.76 5.08 16.82
C ALA A 408 -34.37 6.13 17.90
N TYR A 409 -35.28 7.00 18.31
CA TYR A 409 -34.99 8.03 19.32
C TYR A 409 -35.04 7.53 20.79
N HIS A 410 -35.58 6.33 21.04
CA HIS A 410 -35.63 5.73 22.38
C HIS A 410 -34.41 4.85 22.71
N VAL A 411 -33.40 4.77 21.82
CA VAL A 411 -32.18 3.94 21.99
C VAL A 411 -30.92 4.81 22.17
N ALA A 412 -31.05 6.12 22.35
CA ALA A 412 -29.92 7.04 22.59
C ALA A 412 -29.79 7.46 24.03
#